data_3b6f7c9a58100e8dfe70cbcb00741117
#
_entry.id   3b6f7c9a58100e8dfe70cbcb00741117
#
_cell.length_a   1.000
_cell.length_b   1.000
_cell.length_c   1.000
_cell.angle_alpha   90.00
_cell.angle_beta   90.00
_cell.angle_gamma   90.00
#
_symmetry.space_group_name_H-M   'P 1'
#
loop_
_entity.id
_entity.type
_entity.pdbx_description
1 polymer ?
#
loop_
_entity_poly.entity_id
_entity_poly.type
_entity_poly.pdbx_seq_one_letter_code
_entity_poly.pdbx_strand_id
1 'polypeptide(L)'
;MASQEKSMSTVQSTLLLAIAIAGSQALAQTSDHDWTKTYSIPGKPSLTVETGDSNLRIHSCGTCKTISIKAHTDRKLTDYRLEESQSGDHVSFLFKEKPHIGIHMEWHNRGETYVEVETPGTLDLEAKTSDGNLNARDLEGDLQIHTGDGSAELDNLRGTIRLQSSDGNMTLQNATGTLEARSSDGHMKVDGNFSAVQLHSSDGGLDFTLADGSKLTAASRIESSDGTVTIRVPHDFAADLDISTSDGHIDCSLPLTLEHYDSRESSGHRMHGKVNAGGVPLTIHTSDGNVTISQL
;
A
#
# COMPACT_ATOMS: atom_id res chain seq x y z
N MET A 1 2.02 -93.02 -8.91
CA MET A 1 1.45 -92.17 -9.92
C MET A 1 0.85 -90.99 -9.18
N ALA A 2 1.56 -89.91 -9.10
CA ALA A 2 1.17 -88.70 -8.39
C ALA A 2 1.14 -87.52 -9.36
N SER A 3 -0.02 -86.96 -9.55
CA SER A 3 -0.23 -85.73 -10.31
C SER A 3 -0.07 -84.52 -9.38
N GLN A 4 0.84 -83.66 -9.74
CA GLN A 4 1.02 -82.40 -9.08
C GLN A 4 0.10 -81.36 -9.74
N GLU A 5 -0.80 -80.74 -8.92
CA GLU A 5 -1.53 -79.53 -9.30
C GLU A 5 -0.67 -78.32 -9.03
N LYS A 6 -0.41 -77.51 -10.06
CA LYS A 6 0.21 -76.19 -9.95
C LYS A 6 -0.84 -75.13 -9.62
N SER A 7 -0.75 -74.56 -8.46
CA SER A 7 -1.47 -73.37 -8.05
C SER A 7 -0.87 -72.15 -8.79
N MET A 8 -1.65 -71.47 -9.62
CA MET A 8 -1.32 -70.20 -10.24
C MET A 8 -1.80 -69.05 -9.31
N SER A 9 -0.86 -68.40 -8.64
CA SER A 9 -1.11 -67.17 -7.87
C SER A 9 -1.23 -66.00 -8.84
N THR A 10 -2.44 -65.43 -8.93
CA THR A 10 -2.70 -64.22 -9.69
C THR A 10 -2.28 -62.97 -8.87
N VAL A 11 -1.17 -62.38 -9.24
CA VAL A 11 -0.74 -61.08 -8.67
C VAL A 11 -1.52 -59.98 -9.36
N GLN A 12 -2.47 -59.40 -8.67
CA GLN A 12 -3.16 -58.17 -9.12
C GLN A 12 -2.23 -56.99 -8.86
N SER A 13 -1.61 -56.47 -9.91
CA SER A 13 -0.88 -55.22 -9.90
C SER A 13 -1.89 -54.05 -9.92
N THR A 14 -2.03 -53.40 -8.76
CA THR A 14 -2.81 -52.14 -8.65
C THR A 14 -1.94 -51.00 -9.20
N LEU A 15 -2.26 -50.58 -10.43
CA LEU A 15 -1.62 -49.42 -11.05
C LEU A 15 -2.15 -48.13 -10.38
N LEU A 16 -1.37 -47.55 -9.46
CA LEU A 16 -1.61 -46.20 -8.91
C LEU A 16 -1.30 -45.19 -10.03
N LEU A 17 -2.34 -44.68 -10.65
CA LEU A 17 -2.26 -43.56 -11.59
C LEU A 17 -2.02 -42.27 -10.76
N ALA A 18 -0.77 -41.88 -10.57
CA ALA A 18 -0.44 -40.56 -10.06
C ALA A 18 -0.76 -39.52 -11.14
N ILE A 19 -1.90 -38.83 -11.01
CA ILE A 19 -2.21 -37.66 -11.82
C ILE A 19 -1.27 -36.55 -11.36
N ALA A 20 -0.15 -36.39 -12.03
CA ALA A 20 0.69 -35.20 -11.92
C ALA A 20 -0.08 -34.06 -12.59
N ILE A 21 -0.69 -33.15 -11.78
CA ILE A 21 -1.18 -31.86 -12.26
C ILE A 21 0.08 -31.06 -12.58
N ALA A 22 0.59 -31.19 -13.79
CA ALA A 22 1.60 -30.32 -14.34
C ALA A 22 0.95 -28.96 -14.63
N GLY A 23 0.90 -28.08 -13.63
CA GLY A 23 0.68 -26.67 -13.88
C GLY A 23 1.79 -26.21 -14.82
N SER A 24 1.43 -25.73 -16.01
CA SER A 24 2.37 -25.16 -16.96
C SER A 24 2.98 -23.91 -16.32
N GLN A 25 4.15 -24.06 -15.70
CA GLN A 25 4.91 -22.90 -15.23
C GLN A 25 5.45 -22.19 -16.48
N ALA A 26 5.04 -20.96 -16.68
CA ALA A 26 5.62 -20.13 -17.72
C ALA A 26 7.11 -19.92 -17.41
N LEU A 27 7.96 -20.19 -18.40
CA LEU A 27 9.39 -19.93 -18.27
C LEU A 27 9.63 -18.42 -18.28
N ALA A 28 10.56 -17.96 -17.45
CA ALA A 28 10.99 -16.57 -17.50
C ALA A 28 11.69 -16.29 -18.83
N GLN A 29 11.38 -15.15 -19.45
CA GLN A 29 12.13 -14.60 -20.56
C GLN A 29 13.18 -13.63 -20.01
N THR A 30 14.43 -13.82 -20.40
CA THR A 30 15.55 -13.04 -19.85
C THR A 30 16.43 -12.54 -20.98
N SER A 31 16.80 -11.26 -20.93
CA SER A 31 17.84 -10.63 -21.74
C SER A 31 18.92 -10.02 -20.83
N ASP A 32 19.87 -9.27 -21.40
CA ASP A 32 20.88 -8.59 -20.61
C ASP A 32 20.29 -7.49 -19.70
N HIS A 33 19.13 -6.92 -20.07
CA HIS A 33 18.49 -5.79 -19.42
C HIS A 33 17.06 -6.05 -18.96
N ASP A 34 16.43 -7.12 -19.44
CA ASP A 34 15.02 -7.40 -19.16
C ASP A 34 14.84 -8.80 -18.59
N TRP A 35 13.92 -8.89 -17.66
CA TRP A 35 13.37 -10.14 -17.17
C TRP A 35 11.85 -10.05 -17.14
N THR A 36 11.16 -11.09 -17.60
CA THR A 36 9.69 -11.12 -17.59
C THR A 36 9.21 -12.55 -17.28
N LYS A 37 8.22 -12.63 -16.40
CA LYS A 37 7.53 -13.89 -16.11
C LYS A 37 6.06 -13.67 -15.79
N THR A 38 5.22 -14.59 -16.20
CA THR A 38 3.78 -14.59 -15.91
C THR A 38 3.44 -15.82 -15.07
N TYR A 39 2.70 -15.61 -14.00
CA TYR A 39 2.26 -16.61 -13.04
C TYR A 39 0.76 -16.84 -13.19
N SER A 40 0.32 -18.08 -13.25
CA SER A 40 -1.11 -18.43 -13.26
C SER A 40 -1.64 -18.45 -11.83
N ILE A 41 -2.74 -17.75 -11.58
CA ILE A 41 -3.36 -17.59 -10.25
C ILE A 41 -4.81 -18.09 -10.33
N PRO A 42 -5.06 -19.38 -10.04
CA PRO A 42 -6.40 -19.94 -10.12
C PRO A 42 -7.34 -19.51 -8.99
N GLY A 43 -6.81 -19.12 -7.83
CA GLY A 43 -7.57 -18.76 -6.63
C GLY A 43 -7.49 -17.27 -6.28
N LYS A 44 -7.36 -16.97 -4.98
CA LYS A 44 -7.24 -15.60 -4.48
C LYS A 44 -5.79 -15.12 -4.63
N PRO A 45 -5.52 -14.08 -5.45
CA PRO A 45 -4.17 -13.60 -5.65
C PRO A 45 -3.56 -13.03 -4.36
N SER A 46 -2.29 -13.31 -4.16
CA SER A 46 -1.47 -12.67 -3.14
C SER A 46 -0.09 -12.37 -3.73
N LEU A 47 0.40 -11.16 -3.54
CA LEU A 47 1.66 -10.69 -4.09
C LEU A 47 2.50 -10.01 -3.02
N THR A 48 3.74 -10.46 -2.87
CA THR A 48 4.79 -9.72 -2.17
C THR A 48 5.83 -9.28 -3.20
N VAL A 49 6.03 -7.96 -3.33
CA VAL A 49 7.03 -7.40 -4.23
C VAL A 49 7.93 -6.43 -3.47
N GLU A 50 9.23 -6.62 -3.61
CA GLU A 50 10.24 -5.79 -2.95
C GLU A 50 11.28 -5.31 -3.95
N THR A 51 11.47 -3.99 -4.03
CA THR A 51 12.52 -3.36 -4.84
C THR A 51 13.45 -2.54 -3.93
N GLY A 52 14.62 -2.18 -4.44
CA GLY A 52 15.52 -1.20 -3.82
C GLY A 52 15.25 0.19 -4.38
N ASP A 53 16.19 0.66 -5.19
CA ASP A 53 16.18 1.98 -5.82
C ASP A 53 15.40 2.02 -7.13
N SER A 54 14.86 0.87 -7.56
CA SER A 54 14.08 0.74 -8.80
C SER A 54 12.65 1.24 -8.61
N ASN A 55 12.13 1.95 -9.59
CA ASN A 55 10.72 2.34 -9.59
C ASN A 55 9.82 1.12 -9.65
N LEU A 56 8.75 1.11 -8.87
CA LEU A 56 7.76 0.03 -8.81
C LEU A 56 6.41 0.53 -9.33
N ARG A 57 5.89 -0.12 -10.36
CA ARG A 57 4.60 0.19 -10.96
C ARG A 57 3.70 -1.03 -10.87
N ILE A 58 2.55 -0.88 -10.21
CA ILE A 58 1.57 -1.95 -10.02
C ILE A 58 0.23 -1.49 -10.57
N HIS A 59 -0.33 -2.22 -11.51
CA HIS A 59 -1.64 -1.90 -12.07
C HIS A 59 -2.50 -3.13 -12.29
N SER A 60 -3.79 -2.89 -12.28
CA SER A 60 -4.76 -3.95 -12.49
C SER A 60 -4.96 -4.26 -13.96
N CYS A 61 -5.05 -5.54 -14.30
CA CYS A 61 -5.61 -6.03 -15.56
C CYS A 61 -7.12 -6.32 -15.47
N GLY A 62 -7.78 -5.92 -14.37
CA GLY A 62 -9.18 -6.21 -14.12
C GLY A 62 -9.40 -7.64 -13.64
N THR A 63 -10.01 -8.48 -14.47
CA THR A 63 -10.42 -9.86 -14.12
C THR A 63 -9.48 -10.93 -14.63
N CYS A 64 -8.25 -10.61 -14.97
CA CYS A 64 -7.26 -11.62 -15.36
C CYS A 64 -6.99 -12.60 -14.22
N LYS A 65 -6.45 -13.76 -14.55
CA LYS A 65 -6.07 -14.82 -13.61
C LYS A 65 -4.56 -15.05 -13.60
N THR A 66 -3.82 -13.98 -13.83
CA THR A 66 -2.37 -14.03 -13.91
C THR A 66 -1.77 -12.83 -13.19
N ILE A 67 -0.57 -13.02 -12.66
CA ILE A 67 0.32 -11.93 -12.26
C ILE A 67 1.47 -11.94 -13.24
N SER A 68 1.70 -10.83 -13.94
CA SER A 68 2.82 -10.65 -14.87
C SER A 68 3.79 -9.64 -14.27
N ILE A 69 5.06 -10.01 -14.18
CA ILE A 69 6.11 -9.15 -13.63
C ILE A 69 7.18 -8.96 -14.69
N LYS A 70 7.52 -7.70 -14.95
CA LYS A 70 8.61 -7.28 -15.82
C LYS A 70 9.59 -6.44 -15.02
N ALA A 71 10.85 -6.81 -15.01
CA ALA A 71 11.94 -5.98 -14.52
C ALA A 71 12.78 -5.51 -15.69
N HIS A 72 13.04 -4.20 -15.73
CA HIS A 72 13.92 -3.56 -16.71
C HIS A 72 15.02 -2.79 -15.98
N THR A 73 16.24 -2.86 -16.49
CA THR A 73 17.39 -2.15 -15.93
C THR A 73 18.25 -1.50 -17.03
N ASP A 74 18.76 -0.32 -16.76
CA ASP A 74 19.74 0.36 -17.60
C ASP A 74 21.14 -0.29 -17.55
N ARG A 75 21.42 -1.08 -16.52
CA ARG A 75 22.63 -1.88 -16.35
C ARG A 75 22.37 -3.34 -16.70
N LYS A 76 23.38 -4.19 -16.54
CA LYS A 76 23.20 -5.61 -16.73
C LYS A 76 22.33 -6.20 -15.60
N LEU A 77 21.41 -7.06 -15.96
CA LEU A 77 20.56 -7.76 -15.00
C LEU A 77 21.37 -8.54 -13.96
N THR A 78 22.61 -8.97 -14.31
CA THR A 78 23.54 -9.64 -13.40
C THR A 78 24.02 -8.78 -12.24
N ASP A 79 23.86 -7.46 -12.33
CA ASP A 79 24.23 -6.51 -11.27
C ASP A 79 23.14 -6.42 -10.19
N TYR A 80 22.00 -7.06 -10.46
CA TYR A 80 20.87 -7.11 -9.54
C TYR A 80 20.71 -8.50 -8.92
N ARG A 81 20.22 -8.53 -7.70
CA ARG A 81 19.66 -9.71 -7.06
C ARG A 81 18.20 -9.80 -7.45
N LEU A 82 17.86 -10.81 -8.22
CA LEU A 82 16.50 -11.14 -8.61
C LEU A 82 16.16 -12.50 -7.99
N GLU A 83 15.12 -12.52 -7.16
CA GLU A 83 14.58 -13.74 -6.58
C GLU A 83 13.08 -13.77 -6.84
N GLU A 84 12.57 -14.91 -7.25
CA GLU A 84 11.16 -15.09 -7.51
C GLU A 84 10.70 -16.46 -7.03
N SER A 85 9.48 -16.52 -6.53
CA SER A 85 8.87 -17.79 -6.16
C SER A 85 7.35 -17.72 -6.30
N GLN A 86 6.75 -18.88 -6.54
CA GLN A 86 5.30 -19.04 -6.48
C GLN A 86 4.96 -20.22 -5.59
N SER A 87 4.03 -20.01 -4.65
CA SER A 87 3.46 -21.06 -3.81
C SER A 87 1.95 -20.95 -3.83
N GLY A 88 1.29 -21.81 -4.62
CA GLY A 88 -0.14 -21.69 -4.89
C GLY A 88 -0.48 -20.38 -5.59
N ASP A 89 -1.33 -19.57 -4.95
CA ASP A 89 -1.77 -18.27 -5.46
C ASP A 89 -0.91 -17.09 -4.96
N HIS A 90 0.11 -17.37 -4.15
CA HIS A 90 1.06 -16.38 -3.66
C HIS A 90 2.29 -16.32 -4.54
N VAL A 91 2.61 -15.10 -5.02
CA VAL A 91 3.83 -14.79 -5.77
C VAL A 91 4.70 -13.86 -4.92
N SER A 92 5.99 -14.18 -4.84
CA SER A 92 7.00 -13.34 -4.20
C SER A 92 8.07 -12.96 -5.21
N PHE A 93 8.42 -11.68 -5.26
CA PHE A 93 9.42 -11.13 -6.17
C PHE A 93 10.29 -10.11 -5.46
N LEU A 94 11.60 -10.27 -5.59
CA LEU A 94 12.61 -9.36 -5.05
C LEU A 94 13.53 -8.91 -6.19
N PHE A 95 13.74 -7.59 -6.29
CA PHE A 95 14.65 -6.98 -7.26
C PHE A 95 15.44 -5.84 -6.63
N LYS A 96 16.71 -6.07 -6.33
CA LYS A 96 17.59 -5.10 -5.66
C LYS A 96 18.98 -5.05 -6.31
N GLU A 97 19.57 -3.87 -6.39
CA GLU A 97 20.95 -3.72 -6.81
C GLU A 97 21.89 -4.45 -5.83
N LYS A 98 22.89 -5.16 -6.36
CA LYS A 98 23.93 -5.79 -5.54
C LYS A 98 24.90 -4.74 -5.03
N PRO A 99 25.37 -4.84 -3.78
CA PRO A 99 26.35 -3.90 -3.26
C PRO A 99 27.64 -3.97 -4.10
N HIS A 100 28.04 -2.84 -4.65
CA HIS A 100 29.29 -2.70 -5.38
C HIS A 100 30.43 -2.28 -4.45
N ILE A 101 31.51 -3.06 -4.44
CA ILE A 101 32.74 -2.71 -3.76
C ILE A 101 33.67 -2.05 -4.80
N GLY A 102 33.66 -0.72 -4.88
CA GLY A 102 34.54 0.04 -5.77
C GLY A 102 34.00 1.44 -6.09
N ILE A 103 34.92 2.40 -6.30
CA ILE A 103 34.55 3.74 -6.75
C ILE A 103 34.48 3.69 -8.28
N HIS A 104 33.31 3.51 -8.86
CA HIS A 104 33.07 3.70 -10.28
C HIS A 104 32.44 5.06 -10.51
N MET A 105 33.24 6.03 -11.01
CA MET A 105 32.71 7.27 -11.57
C MET A 105 32.29 6.99 -13.03
N GLU A 106 31.16 6.36 -13.24
CA GLU A 106 30.55 6.26 -14.56
C GLU A 106 29.52 7.37 -14.74
N TRP A 107 29.90 8.37 -15.53
CA TRP A 107 28.98 9.42 -16.00
C TRP A 107 28.20 8.87 -17.20
N HIS A 108 27.26 7.97 -16.95
CA HIS A 108 26.33 7.51 -17.98
C HIS A 108 25.00 8.22 -17.84
N ASN A 109 24.41 8.54 -18.98
CA ASN A 109 23.01 8.95 -19.06
C ASN A 109 22.19 7.73 -18.61
N ARG A 110 21.83 7.67 -17.32
CA ARG A 110 21.14 6.52 -16.73
C ARG A 110 19.75 6.42 -17.32
N GLY A 111 19.44 5.30 -17.95
CA GLY A 111 18.10 4.91 -18.28
C GLY A 111 17.28 4.67 -17.00
N GLU A 112 16.00 4.46 -17.14
CA GLU A 112 15.12 4.15 -16.02
C GLU A 112 15.22 2.66 -15.66
N THR A 113 15.45 2.36 -14.38
CA THR A 113 15.32 1.00 -13.86
C THR A 113 13.98 0.87 -13.15
N TYR A 114 13.17 -0.11 -13.55
CA TYR A 114 11.83 -0.28 -13.01
C TYR A 114 11.38 -1.74 -12.94
N VAL A 115 10.46 -2.00 -12.04
CA VAL A 115 9.65 -3.23 -11.98
C VAL A 115 8.20 -2.86 -12.28
N GLU A 116 7.62 -3.51 -13.27
CA GLU A 116 6.22 -3.35 -13.65
C GLU A 116 5.47 -4.64 -13.35
N VAL A 117 4.36 -4.51 -12.65
CA VAL A 117 3.49 -5.62 -12.24
C VAL A 117 2.09 -5.39 -12.77
N GLU A 118 1.60 -6.32 -13.56
CA GLU A 118 0.21 -6.41 -13.95
C GLU A 118 -0.45 -7.57 -13.17
N THR A 119 -1.55 -7.27 -12.45
CA THR A 119 -2.17 -8.19 -11.50
C THR A 119 -3.70 -8.15 -11.58
N PRO A 120 -4.44 -9.19 -11.13
CA PRO A 120 -5.88 -9.07 -10.94
C PRO A 120 -6.22 -7.88 -10.04
N GLY A 121 -7.37 -7.24 -10.30
CA GLY A 121 -7.78 -6.05 -9.53
C GLY A 121 -8.03 -6.32 -8.06
N THR A 122 -8.42 -7.54 -7.70
CA THR A 122 -8.65 -7.93 -6.29
C THR A 122 -7.52 -8.86 -5.83
N LEU A 123 -6.74 -8.43 -4.83
CA LEU A 123 -5.61 -9.20 -4.30
C LEU A 123 -5.25 -8.78 -2.87
N ASP A 124 -4.44 -9.62 -2.20
CA ASP A 124 -3.67 -9.21 -1.03
C ASP A 124 -2.27 -8.79 -1.49
N LEU A 125 -1.89 -7.53 -1.23
CA LEU A 125 -0.64 -6.93 -1.71
C LEU A 125 0.26 -6.51 -0.55
N GLU A 126 1.52 -6.89 -0.63
CA GLU A 126 2.62 -6.31 0.14
C GLU A 126 3.66 -5.78 -0.86
N ALA A 127 3.78 -4.44 -0.96
CA ALA A 127 4.71 -3.77 -1.87
C ALA A 127 5.70 -2.93 -1.07
N LYS A 128 6.99 -3.13 -1.34
CA LYS A 128 8.08 -2.40 -0.67
C LYS A 128 9.07 -1.84 -1.67
N THR A 129 9.46 -0.59 -1.46
CA THR A 129 10.59 0.03 -2.16
C THR A 129 11.43 0.83 -1.18
N SER A 130 12.73 0.98 -1.44
CA SER A 130 13.60 1.84 -0.61
C SER A 130 13.57 3.27 -1.17
N ASP A 131 14.35 3.56 -2.20
CA ASP A 131 14.53 4.90 -2.76
C ASP A 131 13.76 5.08 -4.08
N GLY A 132 13.29 3.99 -4.70
CA GLY A 132 12.49 4.01 -5.92
C GLY A 132 11.08 4.56 -5.68
N ASN A 133 10.52 5.24 -6.68
CA ASN A 133 9.12 5.67 -6.62
C ASN A 133 8.17 4.48 -6.79
N LEU A 134 7.05 4.53 -6.09
CA LEU A 134 5.99 3.53 -6.18
C LEU A 134 4.72 4.14 -6.78
N ASN A 135 4.20 3.50 -7.82
CA ASN A 135 2.90 3.85 -8.40
C ASN A 135 2.00 2.61 -8.37
N ALA A 136 0.83 2.71 -7.73
CA ALA A 136 -0.15 1.62 -7.69
C ALA A 136 -1.54 2.15 -7.99
N ARG A 137 -2.29 1.42 -8.84
CA ARG A 137 -3.62 1.87 -9.27
C ARG A 137 -4.60 0.73 -9.52
N ASP A 138 -5.90 1.05 -9.31
CA ASP A 138 -7.02 0.17 -9.63
C ASP A 138 -6.97 -1.18 -8.88
N LEU A 139 -6.65 -1.15 -7.58
CA LEU A 139 -6.49 -2.35 -6.75
C LEU A 139 -7.50 -2.37 -5.60
N GLU A 140 -7.93 -3.58 -5.24
CA GLU A 140 -8.87 -3.83 -4.15
C GLU A 140 -8.40 -5.00 -3.27
N GLY A 141 -8.46 -4.85 -1.95
CA GLY A 141 -8.14 -5.92 -0.99
C GLY A 141 -7.46 -5.44 0.28
N ASP A 142 -6.57 -6.25 0.82
CA ASP A 142 -5.65 -5.87 1.89
C ASP A 142 -4.34 -5.39 1.25
N LEU A 143 -4.14 -4.06 1.25
CA LEU A 143 -3.07 -3.41 0.52
C LEU A 143 -2.08 -2.81 1.51
N GLN A 144 -0.88 -3.37 1.58
CA GLN A 144 0.21 -2.89 2.42
C GLN A 144 1.33 -2.34 1.52
N ILE A 145 1.57 -1.04 1.62
CA ILE A 145 2.54 -0.33 0.78
C ILE A 145 3.53 0.40 1.68
N HIS A 146 4.80 0.13 1.44
CA HIS A 146 5.90 0.72 2.19
C HIS A 146 6.93 1.34 1.24
N THR A 147 7.26 2.61 1.47
CA THR A 147 8.34 3.32 0.79
C THR A 147 9.34 3.85 1.80
N GLY A 148 10.61 3.93 1.42
CA GLY A 148 11.61 4.68 2.19
C GLY A 148 11.58 6.16 1.78
N ASP A 149 12.54 6.54 0.94
CA ASP A 149 12.73 7.93 0.50
C ASP A 149 12.01 8.24 -0.81
N GLY A 150 11.63 7.22 -1.59
CA GLY A 150 10.87 7.37 -2.83
C GLY A 150 9.42 7.79 -2.60
N SER A 151 8.86 8.56 -3.53
CA SER A 151 7.46 8.97 -3.45
C SER A 151 6.49 7.85 -3.81
N ALA A 152 5.32 7.82 -3.17
CA ALA A 152 4.21 6.94 -3.50
C ALA A 152 3.06 7.73 -4.15
N GLU A 153 2.65 7.29 -5.36
CA GLU A 153 1.47 7.78 -6.05
C GLU A 153 0.45 6.65 -6.18
N LEU A 154 -0.69 6.79 -5.49
CA LEU A 154 -1.68 5.75 -5.31
C LEU A 154 -3.04 6.26 -5.79
N ASP A 155 -3.69 5.52 -6.69
CA ASP A 155 -4.96 5.95 -7.26
C ASP A 155 -5.98 4.80 -7.31
N ASN A 156 -7.24 5.10 -6.98
CA ASN A 156 -8.35 4.16 -7.01
C ASN A 156 -8.06 2.85 -6.26
N LEU A 157 -7.62 2.98 -5.02
CA LEU A 157 -7.41 1.83 -4.12
C LEU A 157 -8.63 1.60 -3.24
N ARG A 158 -9.00 0.33 -3.02
CA ARG A 158 -10.19 -0.05 -2.24
C ARG A 158 -9.90 -1.14 -1.22
N GLY A 159 -10.59 -1.08 -0.08
CA GLY A 159 -10.50 -2.10 0.97
C GLY A 159 -9.76 -1.65 2.21
N THR A 160 -8.85 -2.45 2.70
CA THR A 160 -7.98 -2.09 3.84
C THR A 160 -6.64 -1.61 3.31
N ILE A 161 -6.33 -0.35 3.51
CA ILE A 161 -5.15 0.31 2.96
C ILE A 161 -4.22 0.67 4.11
N ARG A 162 -2.99 0.16 4.08
CA ARG A 162 -1.92 0.50 5.03
C ARG A 162 -0.74 1.05 4.27
N LEU A 163 -0.39 2.30 4.58
CA LEU A 163 0.69 3.03 3.94
C LEU A 163 1.75 3.39 4.96
N GLN A 164 3.00 3.26 4.59
CA GLN A 164 4.12 3.72 5.40
C GLN A 164 5.20 4.33 4.50
N SER A 165 5.65 5.53 4.87
CA SER A 165 6.81 6.19 4.25
C SER A 165 7.77 6.68 5.34
N SER A 166 9.05 6.77 5.01
CA SER A 166 9.98 7.54 5.84
C SER A 166 9.97 8.99 5.38
N ASP A 167 10.71 9.32 4.32
CA ASP A 167 10.95 10.70 3.88
C ASP A 167 10.20 11.04 2.58
N GLY A 168 9.75 10.03 1.83
CA GLY A 168 9.04 10.20 0.57
C GLY A 168 7.62 10.76 0.73
N ASN A 169 7.20 11.58 -0.24
CA ASN A 169 5.82 12.06 -0.26
C ASN A 169 4.84 10.94 -0.61
N MET A 170 3.68 10.95 0.03
CA MET A 170 2.59 10.04 -0.29
C MET A 170 1.38 10.80 -0.83
N THR A 171 0.90 10.39 -2.00
CA THR A 171 -0.35 10.89 -2.59
C THR A 171 -1.29 9.72 -2.81
N LEU A 172 -2.43 9.72 -2.13
CA LEU A 172 -3.51 8.75 -2.29
C LEU A 172 -4.76 9.46 -2.78
N GLN A 173 -5.28 9.06 -3.93
CA GLN A 173 -6.46 9.66 -4.53
C GLN A 173 -7.52 8.60 -4.84
N ASN A 174 -8.80 9.02 -4.86
CA ASN A 174 -9.93 8.17 -5.21
C ASN A 174 -10.03 6.86 -4.39
N ALA A 175 -9.53 6.89 -3.15
CA ALA A 175 -9.50 5.70 -2.31
C ALA A 175 -10.85 5.46 -1.60
N THR A 176 -11.12 4.20 -1.26
CA THR A 176 -12.35 3.82 -0.55
C THR A 176 -12.08 2.68 0.45
N GLY A 177 -12.58 2.82 1.68
CA GLY A 177 -12.48 1.77 2.69
C GLY A 177 -11.94 2.22 4.04
N THR A 178 -10.96 1.54 4.57
CA THR A 178 -10.25 1.93 5.81
C THR A 178 -8.82 2.29 5.48
N LEU A 179 -8.30 3.33 6.12
CA LEU A 179 -6.95 3.82 5.88
C LEU A 179 -6.15 3.90 7.19
N GLU A 180 -4.97 3.30 7.19
CA GLU A 180 -3.92 3.57 8.14
C GLU A 180 -2.70 4.06 7.36
N ALA A 181 -2.22 5.28 7.63
CA ALA A 181 -1.06 5.82 6.94
C ALA A 181 -0.11 6.50 7.93
N ARG A 182 1.19 6.26 7.74
CA ARG A 182 2.26 6.81 8.58
C ARG A 182 3.38 7.37 7.70
N SER A 183 3.84 8.56 8.07
CA SER A 183 5.02 9.20 7.47
C SER A 183 5.90 9.78 8.59
N SER A 184 7.20 9.82 8.37
CA SER A 184 8.08 10.64 9.22
C SER A 184 8.12 12.07 8.67
N ASP A 185 8.87 12.32 7.60
CA ASP A 185 9.16 13.67 7.12
C ASP A 185 8.41 14.04 5.84
N GLY A 186 7.95 13.04 5.07
CA GLY A 186 7.26 13.25 3.80
C GLY A 186 5.87 13.86 3.94
N HIS A 187 5.49 14.70 2.97
CA HIS A 187 4.13 15.25 2.90
C HIS A 187 3.12 14.15 2.53
N MET A 188 2.01 14.10 3.26
CA MET A 188 0.93 13.15 3.04
C MET A 188 -0.31 13.86 2.48
N LYS A 189 -0.72 13.51 1.27
CA LYS A 189 -1.96 14.00 0.65
C LYS A 189 -2.90 12.83 0.42
N VAL A 190 -4.07 12.89 1.04
CA VAL A 190 -5.08 11.82 0.99
C VAL A 190 -6.42 12.39 0.57
N ASP A 191 -7.03 11.77 -0.43
CA ASP A 191 -8.38 12.06 -0.89
C ASP A 191 -9.16 10.75 -1.08
N GLY A 192 -10.37 10.67 -0.53
CA GLY A 192 -11.19 9.47 -0.68
C GLY A 192 -12.41 9.38 0.21
N ASN A 193 -13.09 8.24 0.09
CA ASN A 193 -14.29 7.90 0.87
C ASN A 193 -13.94 6.83 1.92
N PHE A 194 -13.77 7.25 3.16
CA PHE A 194 -13.30 6.36 4.22
C PHE A 194 -14.36 6.13 5.29
N SER A 195 -14.41 4.89 5.79
CA SER A 195 -15.20 4.50 6.95
C SER A 195 -14.44 4.63 8.27
N ALA A 196 -13.12 4.58 8.24
CA ALA A 196 -12.22 4.85 9.36
C ALA A 196 -10.86 5.31 8.84
N VAL A 197 -10.21 6.22 9.57
CA VAL A 197 -8.87 6.70 9.24
C VAL A 197 -7.98 6.74 10.48
N GLN A 198 -6.72 6.34 10.30
CA GLN A 198 -5.64 6.55 11.27
C GLN A 198 -4.44 7.11 10.52
N LEU A 199 -4.20 8.40 10.67
CA LEU A 199 -3.10 9.10 10.02
C LEU A 199 -2.10 9.59 11.07
N HIS A 200 -0.82 9.35 10.81
CA HIS A 200 0.25 9.80 11.66
C HIS A 200 1.39 10.38 10.82
N SER A 201 1.81 11.59 11.14
CA SER A 201 2.99 12.23 10.57
C SER A 201 3.87 12.76 11.72
N SER A 202 5.19 12.69 11.57
CA SER A 202 6.06 13.41 12.51
C SER A 202 6.20 14.85 12.05
N ASP A 203 7.05 15.12 11.06
CA ASP A 203 7.41 16.50 10.65
C ASP A 203 6.71 16.92 9.35
N GLY A 204 6.25 15.97 8.55
CA GLY A 204 5.59 16.23 7.27
C GLY A 204 4.18 16.81 7.40
N GLY A 205 3.81 17.70 6.49
CA GLY A 205 2.44 18.22 6.40
C GLY A 205 1.43 17.13 6.01
N LEU A 206 0.18 17.30 6.46
CA LEU A 206 -0.91 16.36 6.21
C LEU A 206 -2.12 17.09 5.61
N ASP A 207 -2.44 16.77 4.35
CA ASP A 207 -3.64 17.22 3.65
C ASP A 207 -4.62 16.05 3.53
N PHE A 208 -5.73 16.10 4.23
CA PHE A 208 -6.75 15.07 4.24
C PHE A 208 -8.08 15.59 3.73
N THR A 209 -8.61 14.97 2.70
CA THR A 209 -9.91 15.30 2.11
C THR A 209 -10.84 14.10 2.18
N LEU A 210 -11.94 14.22 2.90
CA LEU A 210 -13.05 13.29 2.82
C LEU A 210 -13.91 13.64 1.62
N ALA A 211 -14.04 12.76 0.65
CA ALA A 211 -14.88 12.96 -0.52
C ALA A 211 -16.37 13.00 -0.16
N ASP A 212 -17.19 13.59 -1.03
CA ASP A 212 -18.64 13.64 -0.86
C ASP A 212 -19.25 12.24 -0.64
N GLY A 213 -20.20 12.15 0.30
CA GLY A 213 -20.84 10.90 0.68
C GLY A 213 -20.01 10.04 1.65
N SER A 214 -18.85 10.50 2.09
CA SER A 214 -18.06 9.83 3.11
C SER A 214 -18.77 9.82 4.46
N LYS A 215 -18.75 8.66 5.14
CA LYS A 215 -19.27 8.53 6.50
C LYS A 215 -18.31 7.73 7.33
N LEU A 216 -17.71 8.37 8.32
CA LEU A 216 -16.96 7.66 9.34
C LEU A 216 -17.93 6.78 10.14
N THR A 217 -17.63 5.50 10.24
CA THR A 217 -18.42 4.51 10.98
C THR A 217 -17.68 3.96 12.18
N ALA A 218 -16.39 4.29 12.31
CA ALA A 218 -15.54 3.96 13.43
C ALA A 218 -14.70 5.16 13.87
N ALA A 219 -14.24 5.14 15.13
CA ALA A 219 -13.38 6.15 15.69
C ALA A 219 -12.14 6.35 14.79
N SER A 220 -11.86 7.61 14.49
CA SER A 220 -10.78 8.01 13.60
C SER A 220 -9.82 8.95 14.30
N ARG A 221 -8.54 8.90 13.89
CA ARG A 221 -7.47 9.67 14.52
C ARG A 221 -6.52 10.24 13.48
N ILE A 222 -6.16 11.50 13.66
CA ILE A 222 -5.17 12.21 12.86
C ILE A 222 -4.18 12.85 13.81
N GLU A 223 -2.92 12.47 13.69
CA GLU A 223 -1.85 12.95 14.58
C GLU A 223 -0.68 13.49 13.76
N SER A 224 -0.16 14.63 14.18
CA SER A 224 1.11 15.19 13.69
C SER A 224 1.92 15.71 14.86
N SER A 225 3.26 15.67 14.79
CA SER A 225 4.08 16.41 15.76
C SER A 225 4.21 17.86 15.30
N ASP A 226 5.00 18.13 14.26
CA ASP A 226 5.35 19.49 13.85
C ASP A 226 4.67 19.93 12.55
N GLY A 227 4.11 19.00 11.81
CA GLY A 227 3.48 19.27 10.51
C GLY A 227 2.13 19.98 10.63
N THR A 228 1.83 20.84 9.65
CA THR A 228 0.49 21.43 9.52
C THR A 228 -0.52 20.37 9.07
N VAL A 229 -1.69 20.34 9.70
CA VAL A 229 -2.80 19.43 9.38
C VAL A 229 -3.92 20.23 8.73
N THR A 230 -4.22 19.92 7.47
CA THR A 230 -5.34 20.50 6.72
C THR A 230 -6.39 19.44 6.44
N ILE A 231 -7.63 19.66 6.87
CA ILE A 231 -8.72 18.70 6.71
C ILE A 231 -9.87 19.37 5.95
N ARG A 232 -10.37 18.70 4.93
CA ARG A 232 -11.58 19.11 4.21
C ARG A 232 -12.62 18.00 4.29
N VAL A 233 -13.84 18.37 4.65
CA VAL A 233 -14.93 17.42 4.83
C VAL A 233 -16.18 17.86 4.05
N PRO A 234 -17.05 16.92 3.63
CA PRO A 234 -18.28 17.26 2.93
C PRO A 234 -19.27 18.02 3.84
N HIS A 235 -20.22 18.71 3.23
CA HIS A 235 -21.21 19.50 3.96
C HIS A 235 -22.09 18.69 4.93
N ASP A 236 -22.36 17.44 4.61
CA ASP A 236 -23.16 16.51 5.44
C ASP A 236 -22.32 15.70 6.44
N PHE A 237 -21.01 16.00 6.55
CA PHE A 237 -20.13 15.35 7.52
C PHE A 237 -20.64 15.52 8.94
N ALA A 238 -20.70 14.42 9.69
CA ALA A 238 -21.12 14.39 11.08
C ALA A 238 -20.15 13.58 11.92
N ALA A 239 -19.67 14.18 13.03
CA ALA A 239 -18.71 13.54 13.95
C ALA A 239 -18.70 14.28 15.31
N ASP A 240 -18.26 13.59 16.34
CA ASP A 240 -17.84 14.22 17.60
C ASP A 240 -16.33 14.56 17.45
N LEU A 241 -16.05 15.85 17.40
CA LEU A 241 -14.73 16.38 17.05
C LEU A 241 -13.96 16.76 18.31
N ASP A 242 -12.74 16.27 18.44
CA ASP A 242 -11.80 16.66 19.50
C ASP A 242 -10.46 17.06 18.85
N ILE A 243 -10.15 18.35 18.88
CA ILE A 243 -8.95 18.93 18.28
C ILE A 243 -8.09 19.50 19.37
N SER A 244 -6.79 19.22 19.33
CA SER A 244 -5.83 19.80 20.26
C SER A 244 -4.48 20.09 19.61
N THR A 245 -3.84 21.19 20.01
CA THR A 245 -2.45 21.53 19.68
C THR A 245 -1.79 22.14 20.89
N SER A 246 -0.48 21.90 21.10
CA SER A 246 0.26 22.50 22.20
C SER A 246 0.67 23.94 21.88
N ASP A 247 1.37 24.17 20.77
CA ASP A 247 1.90 25.50 20.40
C ASP A 247 1.35 26.03 19.07
N GLY A 248 0.53 25.22 18.35
CA GLY A 248 -0.08 25.62 17.09
C GLY A 248 -1.39 26.39 17.25
N HIS A 249 -2.00 26.71 16.13
CA HIS A 249 -3.30 27.38 16.06
C HIS A 249 -4.38 26.45 15.47
N ILE A 250 -5.62 26.56 15.97
CA ILE A 250 -6.76 25.80 15.46
C ILE A 250 -7.69 26.78 14.72
N ASP A 251 -7.88 26.54 13.42
CA ASP A 251 -8.86 27.22 12.57
C ASP A 251 -9.91 26.20 12.11
N CYS A 252 -11.14 26.35 12.60
CA CYS A 252 -12.24 25.46 12.29
C CYS A 252 -13.43 26.25 11.77
N SER A 253 -13.74 26.12 10.49
CA SER A 253 -14.87 26.78 9.83
C SER A 253 -16.13 25.90 9.71
N LEU A 254 -16.15 24.75 10.39
CA LEU A 254 -17.32 23.86 10.39
C LEU A 254 -18.46 24.42 11.25
N PRO A 255 -19.73 24.07 10.94
CA PRO A 255 -20.88 24.39 11.78
C PRO A 255 -20.86 23.53 13.05
N LEU A 256 -20.11 23.99 14.05
CA LEU A 256 -19.81 23.25 15.27
C LEU A 256 -20.70 23.71 16.42
N THR A 257 -21.35 22.78 17.08
CA THR A 257 -21.93 23.02 18.42
C THR A 257 -20.83 22.77 19.44
N LEU A 258 -20.20 23.84 19.92
CA LEU A 258 -19.11 23.77 20.88
C LEU A 258 -19.60 23.30 22.24
N GLU A 259 -18.97 22.27 22.78
CA GLU A 259 -19.16 21.82 24.16
C GLU A 259 -18.06 22.39 25.06
N HIS A 260 -16.85 22.55 24.54
CA HIS A 260 -15.72 23.14 25.27
C HIS A 260 -14.72 23.82 24.30
N TYR A 261 -14.22 24.99 24.67
CA TYR A 261 -13.11 25.67 24.00
C TYR A 261 -12.16 26.24 25.06
N ASP A 262 -10.91 25.85 25.02
CA ASP A 262 -9.85 26.38 25.89
C ASP A 262 -8.71 26.95 25.03
N SER A 263 -8.39 28.20 25.23
CA SER A 263 -7.35 28.97 24.52
C SER A 263 -6.30 29.53 25.46
N ARG A 264 -5.94 28.80 26.51
CA ARG A 264 -4.93 29.26 27.46
C ARG A 264 -3.53 29.22 26.86
N GLU A 265 -2.85 30.34 26.82
CA GLU A 265 -1.48 30.49 26.30
C GLU A 265 -0.46 29.51 26.91
N SER A 266 -0.72 28.96 28.08
CA SER A 266 0.20 28.09 28.82
C SER A 266 -0.12 26.57 28.70
N SER A 267 -1.22 26.18 28.04
CA SER A 267 -1.69 24.79 27.98
C SER A 267 -2.07 24.33 26.58
N GLY A 268 -1.75 25.13 25.54
CA GLY A 268 -2.17 24.88 24.16
C GLY A 268 -3.62 25.23 23.88
N HIS A 269 -4.08 24.87 22.70
CA HIS A 269 -5.45 25.12 22.23
C HIS A 269 -6.20 23.80 22.15
N ARG A 270 -7.44 23.78 22.64
CA ARG A 270 -8.32 22.62 22.53
C ARG A 270 -9.73 23.05 22.15
N MET A 271 -10.33 22.31 21.23
CA MET A 271 -11.69 22.49 20.76
C MET A 271 -12.40 21.16 20.77
N HIS A 272 -13.53 21.07 21.48
CA HIS A 272 -14.39 19.89 21.51
C HIS A 272 -15.82 20.28 21.19
N GLY A 273 -16.45 19.55 20.28
CA GLY A 273 -17.83 19.83 19.88
C GLY A 273 -18.37 18.84 18.84
N LYS A 274 -19.64 19.05 18.51
CA LYS A 274 -20.35 18.21 17.54
C LYS A 274 -20.51 18.93 16.22
N VAL A 275 -20.10 18.27 15.15
CA VAL A 275 -20.38 18.70 13.78
C VAL A 275 -21.71 18.09 13.37
N ASN A 276 -22.67 18.93 12.94
CA ASN A 276 -24.03 18.52 12.61
C ASN A 276 -24.70 17.71 13.74
N ALA A 277 -25.09 16.47 13.47
CA ALA A 277 -25.75 15.61 14.48
C ALA A 277 -24.77 14.95 15.46
N GLY A 278 -23.44 15.17 15.31
CA GLY A 278 -22.43 14.39 16.01
C GLY A 278 -22.32 12.97 15.46
N GLY A 279 -21.65 12.07 16.17
CA GLY A 279 -21.51 10.69 15.73
C GLY A 279 -20.29 9.99 16.30
N VAL A 280 -19.52 9.34 15.43
CA VAL A 280 -18.26 8.71 15.84
C VAL A 280 -17.19 9.76 16.15
N PRO A 281 -16.29 9.47 17.10
CA PRO A 281 -15.21 10.41 17.43
C PRO A 281 -14.19 10.55 16.29
N LEU A 282 -13.85 11.80 15.99
CA LEU A 282 -12.68 12.17 15.19
C LEU A 282 -11.73 12.99 16.07
N THR A 283 -10.62 12.39 16.43
CA THR A 283 -9.58 13.04 17.24
C THR A 283 -8.47 13.57 16.36
N ILE A 284 -8.09 14.84 16.52
CA ILE A 284 -7.01 15.48 15.78
C ILE A 284 -6.05 16.09 16.81
N HIS A 285 -4.80 15.70 16.71
CA HIS A 285 -3.78 16.17 17.61
C HIS A 285 -2.51 16.59 16.85
N THR A 286 -1.96 17.74 17.21
CA THR A 286 -0.61 18.14 16.81
C THR A 286 0.12 18.77 18.01
N SER A 287 1.45 18.70 18.04
CA SER A 287 2.22 19.40 19.06
C SER A 287 2.42 20.84 18.64
N ASP A 288 3.21 21.10 17.59
CA ASP A 288 3.61 22.45 17.19
C ASP A 288 2.95 22.90 15.88
N GLY A 289 2.26 22.01 15.19
CA GLY A 289 1.61 22.30 13.92
C GLY A 289 0.26 23.03 14.05
N ASN A 290 -0.12 23.74 13.00
CA ASN A 290 -1.45 24.33 12.90
C ASN A 290 -2.47 23.29 12.40
N VAL A 291 -3.71 23.40 12.86
CA VAL A 291 -4.83 22.58 12.40
C VAL A 291 -5.85 23.48 11.69
N THR A 292 -6.13 23.19 10.43
CA THR A 292 -7.17 23.87 9.66
C THR A 292 -8.23 22.87 9.22
N ILE A 293 -9.50 23.14 9.55
CA ILE A 293 -10.61 22.28 9.14
C ILE A 293 -11.69 23.11 8.46
N SER A 294 -12.06 22.70 7.24
CA SER A 294 -13.06 23.39 6.42
C SER A 294 -14.03 22.43 5.73
N GLN A 295 -15.15 22.96 5.27
CA GLN A 295 -16.01 22.25 4.30
C GLN A 295 -15.40 22.30 2.89
N LEU A 296 -15.76 21.30 2.05
CA LEU A 296 -15.47 21.26 0.63
C LEU A 296 -16.17 22.40 -0.13
#